data_8ae4577e9961a24bd6ae439d9061007c
#
_entry.id   8ae4577e9961a24bd6ae439d9061007c
#
_cell.length_a   1.000
_cell.length_b   1.000
_cell.length_c   1.000
_cell.angle_alpha   90.00
_cell.angle_beta   90.00
_cell.angle_gamma   90.00
#
_symmetry.space_group_name_H-M   'P 1'
#
loop_
_entity.id
_entity.type
_entity.pdbx_description
1 polymer ?
#
loop_
_entity_poly.entity_id
_entity_poly.type
_entity_poly.pdbx_seq_one_letter_code
_entity_poly.pdbx_strand_id
1 'polypeptide(L)'
;MGYCRDGERAKLDVGSPGSKVLLLGSRSDHLAFLTSISAREAGAKPILLDLNGSLANRLSGHFDTFDYRTFLYDAFRLEEPEPWHSQMAAAAYAVALDLSSEEEAIIDSAMQVVATEGAMLSPISIYDVLGKVEGFRGFYVDKLKGRIGSLRHFDAVDDQKFARMVKGDLVLDFHRAPYPQAAELAVALFLAKLLAMSHASGDNREFILLTEAHRVFRASPKPAHTNRLLSHLLGWPAAVVLSSEQHESLSPILLQSCPVRVYSSDAWHSQHRQVETILSSTFVVHDRRNDRRVNFIPRRVVVKTADYATAGASKLPTPDLTKMILEEVDRFPLSTPESMVQYIASEFLPSDVSSALTGLENQGFLILEPKESGSGPKVFCYTLAEKGRRLLQELRK
;
A
#
# COMPACT_ATOMS: atom_id res chain seq x y z
N MET A 1 14.93 8.33 -7.21
CA MET A 1 13.60 8.68 -6.66
C MET A 1 13.26 10.16 -6.80
N GLY A 2 14.19 11.09 -6.72
CA GLY A 2 13.93 12.51 -6.82
C GLY A 2 15.21 13.33 -6.86
N TYR A 3 15.07 14.63 -6.65
CA TYR A 3 16.18 15.58 -6.66
C TYR A 3 16.22 16.32 -5.32
N CYS A 4 17.41 16.45 -4.75
CA CYS A 4 17.67 17.31 -3.61
C CYS A 4 17.57 18.79 -4.05
N ARG A 5 17.49 19.73 -3.07
CA ARG A 5 17.43 21.17 -3.37
C ARG A 5 18.63 21.71 -4.15
N ASP A 6 19.78 21.05 -4.04
CA ASP A 6 21.03 21.33 -4.75
C ASP A 6 21.08 20.74 -6.17
N GLY A 7 20.03 20.04 -6.60
CA GLY A 7 19.95 19.37 -7.91
C GLY A 7 20.59 18.00 -7.95
N GLU A 8 21.18 17.51 -6.87
CA GLU A 8 21.67 16.14 -6.79
C GLU A 8 20.55 15.14 -6.80
N ARG A 9 20.78 13.96 -7.41
CA ARG A 9 19.80 12.87 -7.41
C ARG A 9 19.66 12.28 -6.01
N ALA A 10 18.50 12.40 -5.42
CA ALA A 10 18.15 11.66 -4.21
C ALA A 10 17.99 10.17 -4.56
N LYS A 11 18.94 9.35 -4.11
CA LYS A 11 18.86 7.89 -4.21
C LYS A 11 18.42 7.36 -2.86
N LEU A 12 17.29 6.67 -2.83
CA LEU A 12 16.86 5.86 -1.71
C LEU A 12 17.12 4.40 -2.09
N ASP A 13 17.99 3.75 -1.39
CA ASP A 13 18.25 2.33 -1.58
C ASP A 13 17.14 1.52 -0.91
N VAL A 14 16.09 1.26 -1.68
CA VAL A 14 14.92 0.47 -1.25
C VAL A 14 14.95 -0.94 -1.80
N GLY A 15 15.83 -1.23 -2.75
CA GLY A 15 15.92 -2.52 -3.43
C GLY A 15 17.03 -3.43 -2.92
N SER A 16 17.88 -2.95 -2.02
CA SER A 16 18.91 -3.79 -1.41
C SER A 16 18.27 -4.87 -0.53
N PRO A 17 18.77 -6.12 -0.61
CA PRO A 17 18.34 -7.20 0.27
C PRO A 17 18.32 -6.77 1.74
N GLY A 18 17.26 -7.11 2.46
CA GLY A 18 17.08 -6.74 3.86
C GLY A 18 16.70 -5.28 4.13
N SER A 19 16.55 -4.43 3.10
CA SER A 19 16.09 -3.05 3.27
C SER A 19 14.69 -2.99 3.86
N LYS A 20 14.51 -2.15 4.90
CA LYS A 20 13.22 -1.92 5.57
C LYS A 20 12.93 -0.42 5.58
N VAL A 21 11.87 -0.03 4.86
CA VAL A 21 11.53 1.37 4.60
C VAL A 21 10.08 1.65 4.97
N LEU A 22 9.85 2.78 5.64
CA LEU A 22 8.51 3.31 5.89
C LEU A 22 8.26 4.56 5.03
N LEU A 23 7.13 4.58 4.35
CA LEU A 23 6.61 5.74 3.62
C LEU A 23 5.40 6.28 4.39
N LEU A 24 5.47 7.52 4.87
CA LEU A 24 4.54 8.04 5.87
C LEU A 24 3.87 9.35 5.42
N GLY A 25 2.57 9.44 5.67
CA GLY A 25 1.74 10.63 5.46
C GLY A 25 0.88 10.61 4.22
N SER A 26 0.14 11.69 3.98
CA SER A 26 -0.92 11.80 2.96
C SER A 26 -0.49 11.51 1.52
N ARG A 27 0.80 11.59 1.22
CA ARG A 27 1.36 11.31 -0.11
C ARG A 27 2.20 10.03 -0.17
N SER A 28 2.08 9.18 0.84
CA SER A 28 2.82 7.91 0.92
C SER A 28 2.53 6.99 -0.27
N ASP A 29 1.31 7.01 -0.81
CA ASP A 29 0.92 6.24 -2.01
C ASP A 29 1.64 6.68 -3.28
N HIS A 30 1.87 7.98 -3.44
CA HIS A 30 2.67 8.47 -4.56
C HIS A 30 4.11 7.97 -4.48
N LEU A 31 4.70 7.97 -3.30
CA LEU A 31 6.03 7.39 -3.07
C LEU A 31 6.03 5.88 -3.28
N ALA A 32 4.99 5.18 -2.82
CA ALA A 32 4.82 3.75 -3.04
C ALA A 32 4.82 3.41 -4.54
N PHE A 33 4.06 4.17 -5.34
CA PHE A 33 4.06 4.05 -6.80
C PHE A 33 5.46 4.25 -7.40
N LEU A 34 6.14 5.36 -7.07
CA LEU A 34 7.48 5.65 -7.59
C LEU A 34 8.50 4.57 -7.18
N THR A 35 8.38 4.09 -5.96
CA THR A 35 9.26 3.05 -5.42
C THR A 35 9.07 1.72 -6.16
N SER A 36 7.81 1.35 -6.45
CA SER A 36 7.48 0.14 -7.21
C SER A 36 8.08 0.13 -8.61
N ILE A 37 7.90 1.23 -9.35
CA ILE A 37 8.49 1.39 -10.69
C ILE A 37 10.01 1.35 -10.61
N SER A 38 10.62 2.06 -9.66
CA SER A 38 12.08 2.11 -9.53
C SER A 38 12.67 0.76 -9.12
N ALA A 39 11.99 -0.02 -8.29
CA ALA A 39 12.41 -1.36 -7.91
C ALA A 39 12.41 -2.30 -9.12
N ARG A 40 11.36 -2.27 -9.93
CA ARG A 40 11.28 -3.04 -11.17
C ARG A 40 12.35 -2.63 -12.18
N GLU A 41 12.57 -1.33 -12.40
CA GLU A 41 13.63 -0.80 -13.26
C GLU A 41 15.03 -1.27 -12.79
N ALA A 42 15.21 -1.47 -11.50
CA ALA A 42 16.45 -1.99 -10.91
C ALA A 42 16.58 -3.52 -10.98
N GLY A 43 15.60 -4.22 -11.57
CA GLY A 43 15.63 -5.69 -11.73
C GLY A 43 15.13 -6.46 -10.50
N ALA A 44 14.52 -5.80 -9.51
CA ALA A 44 13.79 -6.48 -8.45
C ALA A 44 12.50 -7.09 -9.02
N LYS A 45 11.90 -8.02 -8.26
CA LYS A 45 10.61 -8.64 -8.58
C LYS A 45 9.56 -8.12 -7.56
N PRO A 46 8.87 -7.00 -7.83
CA PRO A 46 7.95 -6.42 -6.89
C PRO A 46 6.69 -7.26 -6.71
N ILE A 47 6.30 -7.44 -5.46
CA ILE A 47 5.00 -7.96 -5.03
C ILE A 47 4.32 -6.84 -4.25
N LEU A 48 3.26 -6.29 -4.82
CA LEU A 48 2.60 -5.11 -4.29
C LEU A 48 1.25 -5.50 -3.69
N LEU A 49 1.09 -5.27 -2.40
CA LEU A 49 -0.13 -5.56 -1.64
C LEU A 49 -0.90 -4.24 -1.46
N ASP A 50 -1.94 -4.06 -2.27
CA ASP A 50 -2.65 -2.79 -2.39
C ASP A 50 -3.99 -2.83 -1.63
N LEU A 51 -4.01 -2.26 -0.43
CA LEU A 51 -5.19 -2.22 0.43
C LEU A 51 -6.16 -1.07 0.12
N ASN A 52 -5.73 -0.06 -0.64
CA ASN A 52 -6.57 1.11 -0.96
C ASN A 52 -6.82 1.32 -2.46
N GLY A 53 -6.29 0.46 -3.33
CA GLY A 53 -6.48 0.49 -4.78
C GLY A 53 -5.67 1.54 -5.52
N SER A 54 -4.84 2.30 -4.82
CA SER A 54 -4.06 3.40 -5.41
C SER A 54 -2.99 2.90 -6.39
N LEU A 55 -2.36 1.76 -6.09
CA LEU A 55 -1.35 1.14 -6.94
C LEU A 55 -1.97 0.36 -8.09
N ALA A 56 -3.01 -0.44 -7.83
CA ALA A 56 -3.69 -1.25 -8.85
C ALA A 56 -4.19 -0.38 -10.01
N ASN A 57 -4.82 0.76 -9.70
CA ASN A 57 -5.30 1.69 -10.70
C ASN A 57 -4.18 2.37 -11.52
N ARG A 58 -3.03 2.66 -10.89
CA ARG A 58 -1.92 3.40 -11.53
C ARG A 58 -0.94 2.50 -12.27
N LEU A 59 -0.82 1.24 -11.86
CA LEU A 59 0.14 0.26 -12.38
C LEU A 59 -0.49 -0.74 -13.34
N SER A 60 -1.80 -0.68 -13.56
CA SER A 60 -2.50 -1.49 -14.57
C SER A 60 -1.82 -1.31 -15.94
N GLY A 61 -1.46 -2.41 -16.59
CA GLY A 61 -0.69 -2.41 -17.85
C GLY A 61 0.85 -2.46 -17.68
N HIS A 62 1.38 -2.31 -16.48
CA HIS A 62 2.80 -2.50 -16.16
C HIS A 62 3.05 -3.73 -15.30
N PHE A 63 2.07 -4.10 -14.49
CA PHE A 63 2.11 -5.22 -13.57
C PHE A 63 0.90 -6.11 -13.78
N ASP A 64 1.06 -7.40 -13.57
CA ASP A 64 -0.07 -8.31 -13.50
C ASP A 64 -0.91 -7.96 -12.27
N THR A 65 -2.21 -7.75 -12.44
CA THR A 65 -3.11 -7.39 -11.36
C THR A 65 -4.06 -8.54 -11.06
N PHE A 66 -4.10 -8.93 -9.79
CA PHE A 66 -5.04 -9.92 -9.26
C PHE A 66 -6.05 -9.22 -8.35
N ASP A 67 -7.32 -9.46 -8.57
CA ASP A 67 -8.37 -8.84 -7.76
C ASP A 67 -8.73 -9.70 -6.53
N TYR A 68 -9.49 -9.12 -5.61
CA TYR A 68 -9.84 -9.68 -4.30
C TYR A 68 -10.54 -11.05 -4.33
N ARG A 69 -11.08 -11.49 -5.45
CA ARG A 69 -11.80 -12.77 -5.55
C ARG A 69 -10.89 -13.98 -5.43
N THR A 70 -9.60 -13.76 -5.29
CA THR A 70 -8.57 -14.80 -5.24
C THR A 70 -7.90 -14.94 -3.87
N PHE A 71 -8.55 -14.60 -2.75
CA PHE A 71 -7.85 -14.11 -1.56
C PHE A 71 -7.83 -14.97 -0.30
N LEU A 72 -7.94 -16.23 -0.33
CA LEU A 72 -7.55 -16.97 0.87
C LEU A 72 -6.53 -18.04 0.50
N TYR A 73 -5.43 -18.01 1.18
CA TYR A 73 -4.31 -18.90 0.92
C TYR A 73 -4.28 -20.01 1.95
N ASP A 74 -4.10 -21.25 1.48
CA ASP A 74 -3.84 -22.36 2.38
C ASP A 74 -2.43 -22.26 2.93
N ALA A 75 -2.32 -21.80 4.19
CA ALA A 75 -1.03 -21.62 4.84
C ALA A 75 -0.34 -22.97 5.16
N PHE A 76 -1.07 -24.11 5.16
CA PHE A 76 -0.50 -25.42 5.44
C PHE A 76 0.01 -26.16 4.21
N ARG A 77 -0.41 -25.76 3.02
CA ARG A 77 0.09 -26.37 1.78
C ARG A 77 1.48 -25.82 1.43
N LEU A 78 2.47 -26.35 2.11
CA LEU A 78 3.88 -26.12 1.86
C LEU A 78 4.55 -27.48 1.70
N GLU A 79 5.57 -27.58 0.86
CA GLU A 79 6.30 -28.84 0.64
C GLU A 79 6.97 -29.34 1.93
N GLU A 80 7.46 -28.40 2.76
CA GLU A 80 8.06 -28.67 4.07
C GLU A 80 7.52 -27.66 5.09
N PRO A 81 6.37 -27.94 5.76
CA PRO A 81 5.80 -27.02 6.72
C PRO A 81 6.61 -27.02 8.02
N GLU A 82 7.17 -25.87 8.35
CA GLU A 82 7.81 -25.64 9.63
C GLU A 82 6.76 -25.51 10.76
N PRO A 83 7.06 -25.95 12.00
CA PRO A 83 6.07 -25.90 13.11
C PRO A 83 5.53 -24.49 13.41
N TRP A 84 6.27 -23.44 13.06
CA TRP A 84 5.85 -22.06 13.28
C TRP A 84 4.82 -21.53 12.25
N HIS A 85 4.56 -22.28 11.16
CA HIS A 85 3.61 -21.84 10.11
C HIS A 85 2.18 -21.75 10.63
N SER A 86 1.71 -22.73 11.41
CA SER A 86 0.38 -22.69 12.01
C SER A 86 0.23 -21.47 12.93
N GLN A 87 1.25 -21.20 13.73
CA GLN A 87 1.28 -20.05 14.62
C GLN A 87 1.25 -18.72 13.86
N MET A 88 1.90 -18.63 12.70
CA MET A 88 1.84 -17.44 11.84
C MET A 88 0.46 -17.26 11.20
N ALA A 89 -0.16 -18.35 10.76
CA ALA A 89 -1.52 -18.30 10.23
C ALA A 89 -2.53 -17.94 11.34
N ALA A 90 -2.40 -18.49 12.53
CA ALA A 90 -3.21 -18.11 13.69
C ALA A 90 -3.03 -16.63 14.06
N ALA A 91 -1.79 -16.13 14.03
CA ALA A 91 -1.50 -14.71 14.25
C ALA A 91 -2.12 -13.82 13.16
N ALA A 92 -2.18 -14.26 11.90
CA ALA A 92 -2.87 -13.53 10.84
C ALA A 92 -4.37 -13.36 11.11
N TYR A 93 -5.04 -14.43 11.56
CA TYR A 93 -6.43 -14.34 12.01
C TYR A 93 -6.58 -13.44 13.24
N ALA A 94 -5.67 -13.56 14.19
CA ALA A 94 -5.70 -12.75 15.42
C ALA A 94 -5.56 -11.25 15.12
N VAL A 95 -4.68 -10.88 14.19
CA VAL A 95 -4.51 -9.49 13.74
C VAL A 95 -5.75 -8.97 13.03
N ALA A 96 -6.24 -9.71 12.04
CA ALA A 96 -7.38 -9.28 11.22
C ALA A 96 -8.68 -9.18 12.00
N LEU A 97 -8.90 -10.07 12.96
CA LEU A 97 -10.13 -10.16 13.75
C LEU A 97 -10.00 -9.54 15.16
N ASP A 98 -8.88 -8.95 15.52
CA ASP A 98 -8.58 -8.39 16.85
C ASP A 98 -8.89 -9.40 17.97
N LEU A 99 -8.32 -10.62 17.87
CA LEU A 99 -8.56 -11.70 18.80
C LEU A 99 -7.78 -11.53 20.11
N SER A 100 -8.29 -12.14 21.19
CA SER A 100 -7.52 -12.34 22.41
C SER A 100 -6.53 -13.52 22.25
N SER A 101 -5.60 -13.67 23.20
CA SER A 101 -4.66 -14.79 23.19
C SER A 101 -5.37 -16.16 23.32
N GLU A 102 -6.47 -16.21 24.04
CA GLU A 102 -7.30 -17.41 24.16
C GLU A 102 -8.00 -17.72 22.83
N GLU A 103 -8.55 -16.71 22.17
CA GLU A 103 -9.18 -16.86 20.86
C GLU A 103 -8.15 -17.28 19.79
N GLU A 104 -6.92 -16.74 19.82
CA GLU A 104 -5.83 -17.16 18.94
C GLU A 104 -5.46 -18.64 19.18
N ALA A 105 -5.35 -19.07 20.44
CA ALA A 105 -5.04 -20.46 20.75
C ALA A 105 -6.14 -21.42 20.26
N ILE A 106 -7.40 -21.01 20.30
CA ILE A 106 -8.51 -21.78 19.72
C ILE A 106 -8.37 -21.87 18.20
N ILE A 107 -8.02 -20.78 17.53
CA ILE A 107 -7.78 -20.77 16.08
C ILE A 107 -6.61 -21.69 15.72
N ASP A 108 -5.49 -21.61 16.42
CA ASP A 108 -4.34 -22.50 16.19
C ASP A 108 -4.75 -23.98 16.34
N SER A 109 -5.48 -24.31 17.39
CA SER A 109 -6.01 -25.66 17.59
C SER A 109 -6.99 -26.08 16.48
N ALA A 110 -7.87 -25.19 16.03
CA ALA A 110 -8.78 -25.47 14.92
C ALA A 110 -8.02 -25.69 13.61
N MET A 111 -6.98 -24.92 13.34
CA MET A 111 -6.11 -25.12 12.18
C MET A 111 -5.42 -26.49 12.19
N GLN A 112 -4.98 -26.93 13.37
CA GLN A 112 -4.39 -28.27 13.54
C GLN A 112 -5.39 -29.38 13.20
N VAL A 113 -6.66 -29.21 13.60
CA VAL A 113 -7.73 -30.17 13.24
C VAL A 113 -7.94 -30.14 11.71
N VAL A 114 -8.04 -28.97 11.09
CA VAL A 114 -8.17 -28.83 9.62
C VAL A 114 -7.02 -29.52 8.90
N ALA A 115 -5.78 -29.31 9.35
CA ALA A 115 -4.59 -29.94 8.77
C ALA A 115 -4.63 -31.48 8.92
N THR A 116 -5.07 -31.98 10.08
CA THR A 116 -5.18 -33.42 10.33
C THR A 116 -6.26 -34.08 9.47
N GLU A 117 -7.35 -33.38 9.20
CA GLU A 117 -8.41 -33.81 8.28
C GLU A 117 -7.99 -33.69 6.78
N GLY A 118 -6.82 -33.13 6.49
CA GLY A 118 -6.34 -32.91 5.12
C GLY A 118 -7.15 -31.89 4.33
N ALA A 119 -7.93 -31.06 5.02
CA ALA A 119 -8.74 -30.02 4.42
C ALA A 119 -7.90 -28.74 4.15
N MET A 120 -8.31 -27.97 3.16
CA MET A 120 -7.71 -26.66 2.86
C MET A 120 -8.03 -25.67 3.98
N LEU A 121 -7.03 -24.92 4.45
CA LEU A 121 -7.23 -23.86 5.43
C LEU A 121 -8.03 -22.70 4.82
N SER A 122 -9.24 -22.52 5.32
CA SER A 122 -10.13 -21.43 4.94
C SER A 122 -11.00 -21.02 6.13
N PRO A 123 -11.65 -19.85 6.12
CA PRO A 123 -12.62 -19.50 7.16
C PRO A 123 -13.76 -20.51 7.29
N ILE A 124 -14.16 -21.16 6.19
CA ILE A 124 -15.20 -22.20 6.21
C ILE A 124 -14.72 -23.42 7.00
N SER A 125 -13.55 -23.97 6.63
CA SER A 125 -13.00 -25.15 7.29
C SER A 125 -12.72 -24.91 8.78
N ILE A 126 -12.21 -23.72 9.13
CA ILE A 126 -12.02 -23.35 10.55
C ILE A 126 -13.37 -23.27 11.28
N TYR A 127 -14.36 -22.60 10.68
CA TYR A 127 -15.70 -22.49 11.26
C TYR A 127 -16.32 -23.86 11.56
N ASP A 128 -16.19 -24.79 10.63
CA ASP A 128 -16.77 -26.14 10.74
C ASP A 128 -16.11 -26.97 11.85
N VAL A 129 -14.81 -26.79 12.08
CA VAL A 129 -14.08 -27.55 13.10
C VAL A 129 -14.05 -26.89 14.47
N LEU A 130 -14.43 -25.62 14.60
CA LEU A 130 -14.42 -24.93 15.91
C LEU A 130 -15.21 -25.66 17.00
N GLY A 131 -16.28 -26.38 16.65
CA GLY A 131 -17.05 -27.18 17.59
C GLY A 131 -16.37 -28.48 18.05
N LYS A 132 -15.28 -28.88 17.36
CA LYS A 132 -14.48 -30.10 17.68
C LYS A 132 -13.27 -29.78 18.54
N VAL A 133 -12.96 -28.52 18.74
CA VAL A 133 -11.80 -28.08 19.54
C VAL A 133 -12.10 -28.24 21.01
N GLU A 134 -11.33 -29.09 21.68
CA GLU A 134 -11.49 -29.43 23.12
C GLU A 134 -10.63 -28.54 24.02
N GLY A 135 -11.00 -28.47 25.30
CA GLY A 135 -10.19 -27.79 26.33
C GLY A 135 -10.45 -26.29 26.47
N PHE A 136 -11.34 -25.69 25.66
CA PHE A 136 -11.69 -24.30 25.73
C PHE A 136 -13.11 -24.03 26.22
N ARG A 137 -13.34 -22.83 26.79
CA ARG A 137 -14.68 -22.42 27.23
C ARG A 137 -15.58 -22.16 26.03
N GLY A 138 -16.78 -22.76 26.01
CA GLY A 138 -17.75 -22.61 24.91
C GLY A 138 -18.04 -21.17 24.49
N PHE A 139 -18.04 -20.24 25.47
CA PHE A 139 -18.22 -18.82 25.20
C PHE A 139 -17.21 -18.24 24.18
N TYR A 140 -15.93 -18.62 24.28
CA TYR A 140 -14.92 -18.14 23.32
C TYR A 140 -15.11 -18.77 21.94
N VAL A 141 -15.48 -20.04 21.90
CA VAL A 141 -15.77 -20.76 20.65
C VAL A 141 -16.95 -20.13 19.92
N ASP A 142 -18.05 -19.83 20.63
CA ASP A 142 -19.24 -19.21 20.04
C ASP A 142 -18.95 -17.78 19.54
N LYS A 143 -18.16 -17.02 20.29
CA LYS A 143 -17.73 -15.69 19.89
C LYS A 143 -16.87 -15.73 18.62
N LEU A 144 -15.95 -16.70 18.51
CA LEU A 144 -15.13 -16.92 17.31
C LEU A 144 -15.98 -17.35 16.12
N LYS A 145 -16.94 -18.25 16.29
CA LYS A 145 -17.89 -18.62 15.24
C LYS A 145 -18.61 -17.39 14.67
N GLY A 146 -19.03 -16.48 15.54
CA GLY A 146 -19.65 -15.23 15.12
C GLY A 146 -18.73 -14.36 14.24
N ARG A 147 -17.44 -14.24 14.62
CA ARG A 147 -16.44 -13.44 13.87
C ARG A 147 -16.04 -14.09 12.56
N ILE A 148 -15.71 -15.38 12.58
CA ILE A 148 -15.29 -16.12 11.38
C ILE A 148 -16.46 -16.33 10.43
N GLY A 149 -17.70 -16.46 10.95
CA GLY A 149 -18.89 -16.65 10.15
C GLY A 149 -19.11 -15.54 9.11
N SER A 150 -18.67 -14.32 9.38
CA SER A 150 -18.70 -13.23 8.40
C SER A 150 -17.72 -13.41 7.25
N LEU A 151 -16.67 -14.21 7.43
CA LEU A 151 -15.61 -14.45 6.46
C LEU A 151 -15.80 -15.73 5.64
N ARG A 152 -16.75 -16.60 6.00
CA ARG A 152 -16.95 -17.93 5.38
C ARG A 152 -17.31 -17.91 3.88
N HIS A 153 -17.61 -16.73 3.33
CA HIS A 153 -17.95 -16.58 1.90
C HIS A 153 -16.73 -16.34 1.02
N PHE A 154 -15.52 -16.35 1.59
CA PHE A 154 -14.29 -16.18 0.82
C PHE A 154 -13.74 -17.55 0.42
N ASP A 155 -13.46 -17.68 -0.86
CA ASP A 155 -12.83 -18.88 -1.40
C ASP A 155 -11.31 -18.85 -1.18
N ALA A 156 -10.76 -20.01 -0.88
CA ALA A 156 -9.31 -20.19 -0.84
C ALA A 156 -8.72 -20.28 -2.25
N VAL A 157 -7.55 -19.67 -2.45
CA VAL A 157 -6.81 -19.74 -3.71
C VAL A 157 -6.04 -21.06 -3.77
N ASP A 158 -6.06 -21.73 -4.92
CA ASP A 158 -5.25 -22.92 -5.13
C ASP A 158 -3.74 -22.58 -5.17
N ASP A 159 -2.91 -23.57 -4.87
CA ASP A 159 -1.45 -23.39 -4.79
C ASP A 159 -0.82 -23.04 -6.13
N GLN A 160 -1.41 -23.43 -7.26
CA GLN A 160 -0.89 -23.07 -8.59
C GLN A 160 -1.05 -21.57 -8.85
N LYS A 161 -2.18 -20.97 -8.43
CA LYS A 161 -2.35 -19.52 -8.47
C LYS A 161 -1.36 -18.81 -7.56
N PHE A 162 -1.21 -19.31 -6.33
CA PHE A 162 -0.23 -18.74 -5.40
C PHE A 162 1.19 -18.80 -5.96
N ALA A 163 1.62 -19.91 -6.53
CA ALA A 163 2.93 -20.06 -7.18
C ALA A 163 3.16 -19.08 -8.34
N ARG A 164 2.10 -18.66 -9.05
CA ARG A 164 2.19 -17.57 -10.03
C ARG A 164 2.35 -16.22 -9.38
N MET A 165 1.62 -15.97 -8.30
CA MET A 165 1.65 -14.70 -7.58
C MET A 165 3.03 -14.41 -6.95
N VAL A 166 3.76 -15.42 -6.49
CA VAL A 166 5.10 -15.22 -5.90
C VAL A 166 6.22 -15.01 -6.91
N LYS A 167 5.93 -15.11 -8.22
CA LYS A 167 6.94 -14.83 -9.26
C LYS A 167 7.34 -13.37 -9.38
N GLY A 168 6.58 -12.47 -8.74
CA GLY A 168 6.82 -11.04 -8.74
C GLY A 168 6.23 -10.30 -9.94
N ASP A 169 6.48 -9.00 -10.01
CA ASP A 169 5.92 -8.07 -11.01
C ASP A 169 4.38 -8.01 -11.00
N LEU A 170 3.80 -8.04 -9.81
CA LEU A 170 2.36 -8.09 -9.65
C LEU A 170 1.82 -7.13 -8.60
N VAL A 171 0.53 -6.80 -8.75
CA VAL A 171 -0.28 -6.09 -7.77
C VAL A 171 -1.42 -6.98 -7.31
N LEU A 172 -1.53 -7.19 -6.02
CA LEU A 172 -2.69 -7.81 -5.38
C LEU A 172 -3.62 -6.70 -4.88
N ASP A 173 -4.76 -6.53 -5.55
CA ASP A 173 -5.73 -5.48 -5.27
C ASP A 173 -6.79 -5.96 -4.27
N PHE A 174 -6.70 -5.46 -3.05
CA PHE A 174 -7.60 -5.80 -1.95
C PHE A 174 -8.65 -4.73 -1.66
N HIS A 175 -8.60 -3.56 -2.32
CA HIS A 175 -9.45 -2.44 -1.95
C HIS A 175 -10.94 -2.71 -2.14
N ARG A 176 -11.29 -3.61 -3.07
CA ARG A 176 -12.69 -4.00 -3.35
C ARG A 176 -13.17 -5.18 -2.53
N ALA A 177 -12.37 -5.68 -1.59
CA ALA A 177 -12.82 -6.71 -0.68
C ALA A 177 -14.07 -6.22 0.09
N PRO A 178 -15.14 -7.05 0.18
CA PRO A 178 -16.42 -6.60 0.73
C PRO A 178 -16.33 -6.24 2.21
N TYR A 179 -15.30 -6.74 2.91
CA TYR A 179 -15.06 -6.44 4.32
C TYR A 179 -13.60 -6.08 4.55
N PRO A 180 -13.30 -5.00 5.29
CA PRO A 180 -11.92 -4.62 5.61
C PRO A 180 -11.13 -5.76 6.28
N GLN A 181 -11.75 -6.50 7.19
CA GLN A 181 -11.12 -7.62 7.90
C GLN A 181 -10.73 -8.76 6.96
N ALA A 182 -11.48 -8.97 5.87
CA ALA A 182 -11.13 -9.97 4.88
C ALA A 182 -9.88 -9.57 4.08
N ALA A 183 -9.76 -8.30 3.71
CA ALA A 183 -8.56 -7.78 3.07
C ALA A 183 -7.33 -7.90 3.99
N GLU A 184 -7.49 -7.52 5.26
CA GLU A 184 -6.44 -7.60 6.27
C GLU A 184 -5.99 -9.05 6.51
N LEU A 185 -6.94 -9.97 6.63
CA LEU A 185 -6.66 -11.40 6.78
C LEU A 185 -5.93 -11.96 5.55
N ALA A 186 -6.41 -11.67 4.36
CA ALA A 186 -5.81 -12.15 3.12
C ALA A 186 -4.37 -11.65 2.96
N VAL A 187 -4.09 -10.39 3.24
CA VAL A 187 -2.72 -9.83 3.25
C VAL A 187 -1.85 -10.54 4.30
N ALA A 188 -2.36 -10.70 5.52
CA ALA A 188 -1.60 -11.32 6.60
C ALA A 188 -1.29 -12.81 6.31
N LEU A 189 -2.25 -13.56 5.76
CA LEU A 189 -2.05 -14.96 5.34
C LEU A 189 -1.09 -15.05 4.13
N PHE A 190 -1.21 -14.14 3.18
CA PHE A 190 -0.28 -14.07 2.05
C PHE A 190 1.15 -13.86 2.54
N LEU A 191 1.36 -12.89 3.43
CA LEU A 191 2.68 -12.63 4.02
C LEU A 191 3.19 -13.84 4.81
N ALA A 192 2.34 -14.48 5.62
CA ALA A 192 2.71 -15.67 6.38
C ALA A 192 3.19 -16.80 5.45
N LYS A 193 2.43 -17.10 4.39
CA LYS A 193 2.79 -18.15 3.42
C LYS A 193 4.04 -17.77 2.62
N LEU A 194 4.16 -16.52 2.19
CA LEU A 194 5.32 -16.05 1.44
C LEU A 194 6.60 -16.11 2.27
N LEU A 195 6.55 -15.70 3.54
CA LEU A 195 7.67 -15.82 4.48
C LEU A 195 8.10 -17.29 4.65
N ALA A 196 7.14 -18.18 4.77
CA ALA A 196 7.40 -19.60 4.89
C ALA A 196 8.11 -20.19 3.67
N MET A 197 7.67 -19.83 2.46
CA MET A 197 8.28 -20.30 1.21
C MET A 197 9.67 -19.71 0.96
N SER A 198 9.91 -18.46 1.33
CA SER A 198 11.18 -17.79 1.06
C SER A 198 12.33 -18.32 1.91
N HIS A 199 12.04 -18.85 3.10
CA HIS A 199 13.03 -19.58 3.90
C HIS A 199 13.58 -20.82 3.16
N ALA A 200 12.78 -21.41 2.27
CA ALA A 200 13.17 -22.58 1.49
C ALA A 200 13.91 -22.22 0.18
N SER A 201 13.64 -21.08 -0.43
CA SER A 201 14.12 -20.78 -1.80
C SER A 201 15.41 -19.96 -1.90
N GLY A 202 15.76 -19.18 -0.89
CA GLY A 202 16.98 -18.35 -0.88
C GLY A 202 17.05 -17.24 -1.96
N ASP A 203 15.94 -16.93 -2.65
CA ASP A 203 15.90 -15.87 -3.66
C ASP A 203 15.79 -14.49 -3.01
N ASN A 204 16.90 -13.76 -2.95
CA ASN A 204 17.02 -12.45 -2.30
C ASN A 204 16.54 -11.26 -3.16
N ARG A 205 15.93 -11.49 -4.33
CA ARG A 205 15.44 -10.42 -5.23
C ARG A 205 14.02 -9.98 -4.96
N GLU A 206 13.38 -10.56 -3.98
CA GLU A 206 12.01 -10.23 -3.64
C GLU A 206 11.94 -8.82 -3.05
N PHE A 207 10.98 -8.05 -3.55
CA PHE A 207 10.65 -6.73 -3.09
C PHE A 207 9.16 -6.71 -2.75
N ILE A 208 8.84 -6.42 -1.50
CA ILE A 208 7.46 -6.37 -1.03
C ILE A 208 7.10 -4.95 -0.67
N LEU A 209 5.96 -4.50 -1.17
CA LEU A 209 5.38 -3.25 -0.78
C LEU A 209 3.93 -3.46 -0.31
N LEU A 210 3.62 -2.94 0.86
CA LEU A 210 2.27 -2.95 1.42
C LEU A 210 1.77 -1.51 1.59
N THR A 211 0.64 -1.17 0.96
CA THR A 211 -0.07 0.07 1.22
C THR A 211 -0.92 -0.05 2.48
N GLU A 212 -1.25 1.08 3.11
CA GLU A 212 -2.11 1.12 4.32
C GLU A 212 -1.65 0.15 5.43
N ALA A 213 -0.32 0.08 5.64
CA ALA A 213 0.30 -0.88 6.56
C ALA A 213 -0.24 -0.78 7.99
N HIS A 214 -0.80 0.37 8.41
CA HIS A 214 -1.44 0.56 9.71
C HIS A 214 -2.68 -0.32 9.91
N ARG A 215 -3.31 -0.78 8.83
CA ARG A 215 -4.47 -1.67 8.93
C ARG A 215 -4.05 -3.07 9.39
N VAL A 216 -2.90 -3.56 8.95
CA VAL A 216 -2.35 -4.88 9.30
C VAL A 216 -1.46 -4.78 10.54
N PHE A 217 -0.62 -3.75 10.62
CA PHE A 217 0.37 -3.54 11.69
C PHE A 217 0.01 -2.33 12.56
N ARG A 218 -1.20 -2.34 13.10
CA ARG A 218 -1.73 -1.25 13.93
C ARG A 218 -1.10 -1.22 15.33
N ALA A 219 -1.06 -0.03 15.92
CA ALA A 219 -0.83 0.14 17.34
C ALA A 219 -2.03 -0.44 18.10
N SER A 220 -1.90 -1.68 18.57
CA SER A 220 -2.94 -2.37 19.32
C SER A 220 -2.57 -2.41 20.80
N PRO A 221 -3.54 -2.33 21.73
CA PRO A 221 -3.32 -2.65 23.14
C PRO A 221 -2.93 -4.13 23.33
N LYS A 222 -3.07 -4.98 22.29
CA LYS A 222 -2.66 -6.39 22.27
C LYS A 222 -1.53 -6.62 21.25
N PRO A 223 -0.31 -6.16 21.51
CA PRO A 223 0.76 -6.12 20.52
C PRO A 223 1.33 -7.51 20.16
N ALA A 224 1.05 -8.56 20.96
CA ALA A 224 1.73 -9.84 20.82
C ALA A 224 1.51 -10.50 19.42
N HIS A 225 0.31 -10.44 18.88
CA HIS A 225 -0.04 -11.05 17.58
C HIS A 225 0.56 -10.29 16.40
N THR A 226 0.37 -8.98 16.38
CA THR A 226 0.97 -8.07 15.40
C THR A 226 2.49 -8.20 15.39
N ASN A 227 3.10 -8.35 16.56
CA ASN A 227 4.54 -8.44 16.72
C ASN A 227 5.12 -9.72 16.13
N ARG A 228 4.38 -10.85 16.17
CA ARG A 228 4.88 -12.13 15.68
C ARG A 228 5.06 -12.09 14.16
N LEU A 229 4.01 -11.75 13.41
CA LEU A 229 4.07 -11.59 11.95
C LEU A 229 5.08 -10.50 11.56
N LEU A 230 5.08 -9.38 12.27
CA LEU A 230 5.96 -8.26 12.02
C LEU A 230 7.43 -8.61 12.25
N SER A 231 7.76 -9.35 13.30
CA SER A 231 9.15 -9.76 13.60
C SER A 231 9.72 -10.64 12.48
N HIS A 232 8.93 -11.57 11.95
CA HIS A 232 9.34 -12.39 10.81
C HIS A 232 9.49 -11.54 9.55
N LEU A 233 8.58 -10.63 9.28
CA LEU A 233 8.67 -9.72 8.13
C LEU A 233 9.92 -8.82 8.19
N LEU A 234 10.23 -8.31 9.37
CA LEU A 234 11.41 -7.46 9.58
C LEU A 234 12.72 -8.24 9.54
N GLY A 235 12.71 -9.50 9.98
CA GLY A 235 13.86 -10.42 9.88
C GLY A 235 14.09 -10.99 8.48
N TRP A 236 13.15 -10.84 7.58
CA TRP A 236 13.25 -11.40 6.24
C TRP A 236 14.32 -10.73 5.40
N PRO A 237 15.12 -11.48 4.59
CA PRO A 237 16.18 -10.91 3.77
C PRO A 237 15.68 -10.08 2.58
N ALA A 238 14.40 -10.19 2.20
CA ALA A 238 13.84 -9.38 1.13
C ALA A 238 13.75 -7.88 1.49
N ALA A 239 13.67 -7.05 0.47
CA ALA A 239 13.36 -5.63 0.65
C ALA A 239 11.88 -5.46 1.00
N VAL A 240 11.58 -4.74 2.08
CA VAL A 240 10.20 -4.49 2.53
C VAL A 240 9.96 -2.99 2.62
N VAL A 241 8.94 -2.54 1.92
CA VAL A 241 8.45 -1.15 1.95
C VAL A 241 7.03 -1.15 2.49
N LEU A 242 6.79 -0.38 3.52
CA LEU A 242 5.48 -0.24 4.14
C LEU A 242 5.02 1.21 4.00
N SER A 243 3.85 1.42 3.42
CA SER A 243 3.26 2.73 3.21
C SER A 243 2.08 2.92 4.14
N SER A 244 1.95 4.09 4.75
CA SER A 244 0.83 4.42 5.61
C SER A 244 0.52 5.91 5.59
N GLU A 245 -0.71 6.25 5.31
CA GLU A 245 -1.21 7.59 5.47
C GLU A 245 -1.39 7.93 6.96
N GLN A 246 -1.88 6.98 7.76
CA GLN A 246 -2.12 7.13 9.19
C GLN A 246 -0.93 6.61 10.02
N HIS A 247 0.17 7.36 10.02
CA HIS A 247 1.40 6.94 10.71
C HIS A 247 1.26 6.82 12.24
N GLU A 248 0.34 7.56 12.85
CA GLU A 248 0.05 7.50 14.30
C GLU A 248 -0.59 6.17 14.72
N SER A 249 -1.25 5.51 13.78
CA SER A 249 -1.90 4.22 13.99
C SER A 249 -0.96 3.02 13.81
N LEU A 250 0.29 3.24 13.39
CA LEU A 250 1.28 2.17 13.20
C LEU A 250 1.84 1.63 14.51
N SER A 251 2.14 0.34 14.52
CA SER A 251 2.83 -0.30 15.65
C SER A 251 4.14 0.42 15.99
N PRO A 252 4.39 0.76 17.25
CA PRO A 252 5.65 1.38 17.70
C PRO A 252 6.88 0.53 17.34
N ILE A 253 6.75 -0.80 17.33
CA ILE A 253 7.84 -1.70 16.95
C ILE A 253 8.24 -1.45 15.50
N LEU A 254 7.27 -1.29 14.60
CA LEU A 254 7.53 -0.99 13.20
C LEU A 254 8.26 0.33 13.03
N LEU A 255 7.81 1.36 13.76
CA LEU A 255 8.49 2.65 13.79
C LEU A 255 9.92 2.56 14.34
N GLN A 256 10.18 1.65 15.30
CA GLN A 256 11.53 1.47 15.85
C GLN A 256 12.44 0.66 14.93
N SER A 257 11.92 -0.37 14.28
CA SER A 257 12.69 -1.35 13.52
C SER A 257 13.00 -0.95 12.08
N CYS A 258 12.23 -0.01 11.50
CA CYS A 258 12.54 0.49 10.16
C CYS A 258 13.53 1.65 10.23
N PRO A 259 14.78 1.42 9.76
CA PRO A 259 15.83 2.43 9.88
C PRO A 259 15.63 3.61 8.93
N VAL A 260 14.99 3.38 7.79
CA VAL A 260 14.73 4.41 6.79
C VAL A 260 13.26 4.79 6.80
N ARG A 261 12.98 6.08 6.96
CA ARG A 261 11.64 6.63 6.95
C ARG A 261 11.57 7.78 5.97
N VAL A 262 10.52 7.78 5.17
CA VAL A 262 10.23 8.85 4.23
C VAL A 262 8.92 9.49 4.64
N TYR A 263 8.94 10.75 4.97
CA TYR A 263 7.77 11.49 5.42
C TYR A 263 7.30 12.43 4.31
N SER A 264 6.01 12.51 4.11
CA SER A 264 5.42 13.70 3.47
C SER A 264 5.48 14.88 4.45
N SER A 265 5.33 16.10 3.94
CA SER A 265 5.47 17.32 4.76
C SER A 265 4.53 17.35 5.96
N ASP A 266 3.28 16.92 5.79
CA ASP A 266 2.26 16.83 6.84
C ASP A 266 2.68 15.87 7.96
N ALA A 267 3.12 14.67 7.60
CA ALA A 267 3.58 13.69 8.58
C ALA A 267 4.86 14.11 9.31
N TRP A 268 5.75 14.83 8.60
CA TRP A 268 6.95 15.37 9.24
C TRP A 268 6.61 16.41 10.29
N HIS A 269 5.73 17.35 9.97
CA HIS A 269 5.31 18.40 10.91
C HIS A 269 4.58 17.86 12.14
N SER A 270 3.77 16.83 11.98
CA SER A 270 3.07 16.22 13.10
C SER A 270 4.01 15.53 14.12
N GLN A 271 5.08 14.91 13.63
CA GLN A 271 6.05 14.19 14.48
C GLN A 271 7.18 15.07 15.03
N HIS A 272 7.58 16.09 14.29
CA HIS A 272 8.71 16.93 14.63
C HIS A 272 8.20 18.35 14.85
N ARG A 273 7.98 18.75 16.08
CA ARG A 273 7.51 20.09 16.47
C ARG A 273 8.42 21.26 16.04
N GLN A 274 9.37 21.01 15.17
CA GLN A 274 10.30 22.01 14.64
C GLN A 274 9.71 22.69 13.40
N VAL A 275 9.73 24.03 13.46
CA VAL A 275 9.21 24.96 12.44
C VAL A 275 10.23 25.07 11.27
N GLU A 276 10.59 23.97 10.65
CA GLU A 276 11.19 24.08 9.30
C GLU A 276 10.05 24.12 8.30
N THR A 277 9.95 25.21 7.56
CA THR A 277 8.96 25.35 6.49
C THR A 277 9.33 24.39 5.36
N ILE A 278 8.82 23.17 5.43
CA ILE A 278 8.94 22.17 4.38
C ILE A 278 7.78 22.41 3.42
N LEU A 279 8.11 22.63 2.15
CA LEU A 279 7.11 22.81 1.10
C LEU A 279 6.25 21.56 0.99
N SER A 280 4.96 21.71 0.73
CA SER A 280 3.99 20.60 0.60
C SER A 280 4.38 19.53 -0.44
N SER A 281 5.15 19.93 -1.46
CA SER A 281 5.69 19.04 -2.49
C SER A 281 6.97 18.29 -2.12
N THR A 282 7.54 18.59 -0.96
CA THR A 282 8.82 18.02 -0.52
C THR A 282 8.59 16.84 0.42
N PHE A 283 9.45 15.82 0.29
CA PHE A 283 9.52 14.69 1.22
C PHE A 283 10.82 14.75 2.01
N VAL A 284 10.77 14.21 3.22
CA VAL A 284 11.93 14.12 4.11
C VAL A 284 12.33 12.66 4.25
N VAL A 285 13.52 12.30 3.83
CA VAL A 285 14.13 11.02 4.15
C VAL A 285 14.88 11.17 5.45
N HIS A 286 14.60 10.31 6.41
CA HIS A 286 15.36 10.18 7.63
C HIS A 286 15.95 8.77 7.71
N ASP A 287 17.25 8.64 7.45
CA ASP A 287 18.03 7.42 7.69
C ASP A 287 18.60 7.46 9.10
N ARG A 288 17.96 6.72 10.00
CA ARG A 288 18.33 6.68 11.43
C ARG A 288 19.66 5.97 11.70
N ARG A 289 20.13 5.12 10.78
CA ARG A 289 21.41 4.44 10.93
C ARG A 289 22.58 5.41 10.93
N ASN A 290 22.46 6.45 10.09
CA ASN A 290 23.52 7.43 9.88
C ASN A 290 23.13 8.83 10.39
N ASP A 291 21.98 8.95 11.06
CA ASP A 291 21.33 10.23 11.43
C ASP A 291 21.29 11.25 10.27
N ARG A 292 21.13 10.75 9.06
CA ARG A 292 21.14 11.55 7.84
C ARG A 292 19.72 11.95 7.49
N ARG A 293 19.50 13.24 7.28
CA ARG A 293 18.24 13.81 6.78
C ARG A 293 18.47 14.42 5.41
N VAL A 294 17.56 14.11 4.48
CA VAL A 294 17.61 14.65 3.11
C VAL A 294 16.20 15.05 2.69
N ASN A 295 16.06 16.31 2.30
CA ASN A 295 14.84 16.80 1.70
C ASN A 295 14.92 16.60 0.18
N PHE A 296 13.90 16.03 -0.42
CA PHE A 296 13.88 15.80 -1.85
C PHE A 296 12.49 16.04 -2.46
N ILE A 297 12.50 16.34 -3.76
CA ILE A 297 11.30 16.41 -4.59
C ILE A 297 11.29 15.13 -5.43
N PRO A 298 10.20 14.35 -5.45
CA PRO A 298 10.16 13.11 -6.20
C PRO A 298 10.32 13.38 -7.69
N ARG A 299 11.04 12.52 -8.39
CA ARG A 299 11.14 12.60 -9.84
C ARG A 299 9.76 12.35 -10.45
N ARG A 300 9.48 13.04 -11.52
CA ARG A 300 8.31 12.77 -12.35
C ARG A 300 8.56 11.48 -13.14
N VAL A 301 7.77 10.46 -12.90
CA VAL A 301 7.73 9.27 -13.75
C VAL A 301 6.62 9.50 -14.77
N VAL A 302 7.00 9.77 -16.01
CA VAL A 302 6.08 9.71 -17.14
C VAL A 302 5.94 8.22 -17.47
N VAL A 303 4.92 7.59 -16.92
CA VAL A 303 4.53 6.24 -17.35
C VAL A 303 4.07 6.39 -18.79
N LYS A 304 4.81 5.85 -19.76
CA LYS A 304 4.30 5.70 -21.13
C LYS A 304 3.15 4.71 -21.00
N THR A 305 1.94 5.24 -20.96
CA THR A 305 0.73 4.42 -21.09
C THR A 305 0.81 3.78 -22.46
N ALA A 306 1.05 2.47 -22.50
CA ALA A 306 0.77 1.68 -23.69
C ALA A 306 -0.68 1.96 -24.07
N ASP A 307 -0.93 2.15 -25.35
CA ASP A 307 -2.21 2.61 -25.89
C ASP A 307 -3.43 2.03 -25.17
N TYR A 308 -4.04 2.84 -24.30
CA TYR A 308 -5.30 2.54 -23.63
C TYR A 308 -6.49 2.70 -24.57
N ALA A 309 -6.43 2.02 -25.71
CA ALA A 309 -7.56 2.11 -26.65
C ALA A 309 -8.72 1.16 -26.33
N THR A 310 -8.59 0.20 -25.37
CA THR A 310 -9.65 -0.82 -25.20
C THR A 310 -9.91 -1.39 -23.81
N ALA A 311 -9.32 -0.89 -22.75
CA ALA A 311 -9.64 -1.39 -21.40
C ALA A 311 -10.09 -0.23 -20.49
N GLY A 312 -11.40 -0.10 -20.34
CA GLY A 312 -12.08 0.70 -19.33
C GLY A 312 -11.58 2.14 -19.24
N ALA A 313 -12.06 3.00 -20.11
CA ALA A 313 -11.83 4.44 -20.04
C ALA A 313 -12.01 4.91 -18.59
N SER A 314 -10.94 5.30 -17.91
CA SER A 314 -11.06 6.16 -16.74
C SER A 314 -11.82 7.37 -17.25
N LYS A 315 -13.09 7.49 -16.84
CA LYS A 315 -13.93 8.63 -17.24
C LYS A 315 -13.13 9.87 -16.89
N LEU A 316 -12.91 10.73 -17.89
CA LEU A 316 -12.53 12.11 -17.62
C LEU A 316 -13.46 12.60 -16.49
N PRO A 317 -12.95 13.42 -15.55
CA PRO A 317 -13.81 14.11 -14.61
C PRO A 317 -14.99 14.70 -15.37
N THR A 318 -16.09 14.95 -14.70
CA THR A 318 -17.27 15.51 -15.38
C THR A 318 -16.83 16.65 -16.32
N PRO A 319 -17.40 16.78 -17.51
CA PRO A 319 -16.98 17.79 -18.49
C PRO A 319 -16.87 19.19 -17.86
N ASP A 320 -17.76 19.52 -16.94
CA ASP A 320 -17.81 20.81 -16.25
C ASP A 320 -16.60 21.01 -15.32
N LEU A 321 -16.25 19.99 -14.50
CA LEU A 321 -15.07 20.05 -13.63
C LEU A 321 -13.77 20.10 -14.45
N THR A 322 -13.69 19.33 -15.53
CA THR A 322 -12.56 19.35 -16.45
C THR A 322 -12.37 20.73 -17.06
N LYS A 323 -13.45 21.31 -17.58
CA LYS A 323 -13.45 22.65 -18.18
C LYS A 323 -13.00 23.70 -17.17
N MET A 324 -13.58 23.69 -15.98
CA MET A 324 -13.25 24.65 -14.93
C MET A 324 -11.77 24.57 -14.51
N ILE A 325 -11.22 23.37 -14.35
CA ILE A 325 -9.79 23.19 -14.03
C ILE A 325 -8.90 23.74 -15.16
N LEU A 326 -9.20 23.42 -16.42
CA LEU A 326 -8.40 23.86 -17.55
C LEU A 326 -8.50 25.39 -17.76
N GLU A 327 -9.66 25.98 -17.56
CA GLU A 327 -9.88 27.43 -17.62
C GLU A 327 -9.11 28.17 -16.53
N GLU A 328 -9.10 27.63 -15.32
CA GLU A 328 -8.40 28.23 -14.18
C GLU A 328 -6.88 28.19 -14.39
N VAL A 329 -6.32 27.06 -14.87
CA VAL A 329 -4.89 26.95 -15.18
C VAL A 329 -4.52 27.87 -16.37
N ASP A 330 -5.38 28.04 -17.36
CA ASP A 330 -5.17 28.96 -18.48
C ASP A 330 -5.14 30.42 -18.03
N ARG A 331 -6.05 30.75 -17.09
CA ARG A 331 -6.21 32.11 -16.55
C ARG A 331 -5.12 32.51 -15.56
N PHE A 332 -4.69 31.52 -14.74
CA PHE A 332 -3.72 31.74 -13.66
C PHE A 332 -2.53 30.75 -13.77
N PRO A 333 -1.53 31.08 -14.60
CA PRO A 333 -0.41 30.17 -14.88
C PRO A 333 0.54 29.91 -13.68
N LEU A 334 0.23 30.46 -12.52
CA LEU A 334 0.94 30.25 -11.26
C LEU A 334 0.07 29.48 -10.23
N SER A 335 -1.02 28.83 -10.68
CA SER A 335 -1.90 28.07 -9.81
C SER A 335 -1.19 26.83 -9.26
N THR A 336 -1.09 26.76 -7.94
CA THR A 336 -0.61 25.58 -7.24
C THR A 336 -1.72 24.56 -7.09
N PRO A 337 -1.40 23.27 -6.88
CA PRO A 337 -2.43 22.26 -6.58
C PRO A 337 -3.38 22.67 -5.45
N GLU A 338 -2.82 23.26 -4.39
CA GLU A 338 -3.58 23.68 -3.22
C GLU A 338 -4.52 24.88 -3.56
N SER A 339 -4.03 25.87 -4.30
CA SER A 339 -4.85 27.02 -4.70
C SER A 339 -5.99 26.60 -5.63
N MET A 340 -5.73 25.65 -6.53
CA MET A 340 -6.75 25.09 -7.42
C MET A 340 -7.86 24.38 -6.64
N VAL A 341 -7.50 23.55 -5.66
CA VAL A 341 -8.48 22.88 -4.81
C VAL A 341 -9.32 23.90 -4.04
N GLN A 342 -8.70 24.93 -3.44
CA GLN A 342 -9.41 25.95 -2.66
C GLN A 342 -10.38 26.76 -3.54
N TYR A 343 -9.95 27.13 -4.75
CA TYR A 343 -10.79 27.94 -5.64
C TYR A 343 -11.99 27.17 -6.17
N ILE A 344 -11.80 25.93 -6.60
CA ILE A 344 -12.82 25.09 -7.22
C ILE A 344 -13.72 24.41 -6.16
N ALA A 345 -13.26 24.30 -4.92
CA ALA A 345 -14.01 23.70 -3.82
C ALA A 345 -15.32 24.44 -3.46
N SER A 346 -15.54 25.65 -4.00
CA SER A 346 -16.84 26.34 -3.89
C SER A 346 -17.97 25.64 -4.66
N GLU A 347 -17.65 24.87 -5.70
CA GLU A 347 -18.62 24.22 -6.59
C GLU A 347 -18.51 22.69 -6.60
N PHE A 348 -17.34 22.13 -6.21
CA PHE A 348 -17.07 20.69 -6.21
C PHE A 348 -16.43 20.27 -4.91
N LEU A 349 -16.56 18.99 -4.54
CA LEU A 349 -15.90 18.44 -3.37
C LEU A 349 -14.35 18.47 -3.54
N PRO A 350 -13.59 18.87 -2.52
CA PRO A 350 -12.12 18.94 -2.60
C PRO A 350 -11.45 17.64 -3.05
N SER A 351 -12.01 16.48 -2.67
CA SER A 351 -11.57 15.15 -3.10
C SER A 351 -11.71 14.95 -4.59
N ASP A 352 -12.81 15.42 -5.18
CA ASP A 352 -13.09 15.27 -6.60
C ASP A 352 -12.17 16.17 -7.43
N VAL A 353 -11.92 17.39 -6.95
CA VAL A 353 -10.97 18.33 -7.58
C VAL A 353 -9.56 17.76 -7.55
N SER A 354 -9.10 17.24 -6.41
CA SER A 354 -7.78 16.60 -6.29
C SER A 354 -7.62 15.40 -7.22
N SER A 355 -8.65 14.55 -7.28
CA SER A 355 -8.67 13.39 -8.17
C SER A 355 -8.67 13.81 -9.64
N ALA A 356 -9.42 14.84 -9.98
CA ALA A 356 -9.49 15.40 -11.33
C ALA A 356 -8.16 16.00 -11.78
N LEU A 357 -7.51 16.79 -10.92
CA LEU A 357 -6.17 17.34 -11.17
C LEU A 357 -5.15 16.25 -11.46
N THR A 358 -5.12 15.23 -10.60
CA THR A 358 -4.24 14.07 -10.79
C THR A 358 -4.58 13.32 -12.08
N GLY A 359 -5.85 13.14 -12.39
CA GLY A 359 -6.31 12.50 -13.62
C GLY A 359 -5.87 13.27 -14.89
N LEU A 360 -6.05 14.57 -14.89
CA LEU A 360 -5.67 15.43 -16.02
C LEU A 360 -4.15 15.51 -16.19
N GLU A 361 -3.39 15.53 -15.10
CA GLU A 361 -1.94 15.47 -15.13
C GLU A 361 -1.46 14.12 -15.69
N ASN A 362 -1.99 13.00 -15.20
CA ASN A 362 -1.64 11.66 -15.66
C ASN A 362 -1.96 11.45 -17.14
N GLN A 363 -3.04 12.06 -17.63
CA GLN A 363 -3.42 12.02 -19.06
C GLN A 363 -2.64 13.00 -19.92
N GLY A 364 -1.78 13.83 -19.34
CA GLY A 364 -0.93 14.78 -20.04
C GLY A 364 -1.68 16.04 -20.55
N PHE A 365 -2.81 16.37 -19.94
CA PHE A 365 -3.51 17.64 -20.19
C PHE A 365 -2.90 18.79 -19.38
N LEU A 366 -2.41 18.49 -18.17
CA LEU A 366 -1.73 19.41 -17.28
C LEU A 366 -0.26 19.01 -17.10
N ILE A 367 0.59 19.99 -16.87
CA ILE A 367 2.00 19.81 -16.52
C ILE A 367 2.27 20.56 -15.23
N LEU A 368 2.85 19.88 -14.24
CA LEU A 368 3.29 20.49 -13.00
C LEU A 368 4.75 20.90 -13.13
N GLU A 369 5.03 22.18 -13.19
CA GLU A 369 6.37 22.72 -13.41
C GLU A 369 6.81 23.63 -12.25
N PRO A 370 8.11 23.59 -11.88
CA PRO A 370 8.66 24.55 -10.93
C PRO A 370 8.74 25.94 -11.59
N LYS A 371 8.12 26.94 -10.96
CA LYS A 371 8.24 28.35 -11.36
C LYS A 371 8.92 29.13 -10.27
N GLU A 372 9.76 30.11 -10.66
CA GLU A 372 10.40 31.02 -9.73
C GLU A 372 9.43 32.16 -9.39
N SER A 373 9.16 32.32 -8.11
CA SER A 373 8.39 33.46 -7.60
C SER A 373 9.36 34.54 -7.11
N GLY A 374 9.93 35.29 -8.02
CA GLY A 374 10.88 36.38 -7.71
C GLY A 374 12.10 35.88 -6.91
N SER A 375 12.40 36.49 -5.75
CA SER A 375 13.49 36.09 -4.86
C SER A 375 13.08 34.97 -3.87
N GLY A 376 11.89 34.36 -4.04
CA GLY A 376 11.33 33.33 -3.18
C GLY A 376 11.66 31.89 -3.63
N PRO A 377 11.26 30.90 -2.82
CA PRO A 377 11.44 29.49 -3.16
C PRO A 377 10.63 29.14 -4.43
N LYS A 378 11.16 28.20 -5.24
CA LYS A 378 10.46 27.66 -6.41
C LYS A 378 9.12 27.05 -5.97
N VAL A 379 8.05 27.47 -6.61
CA VAL A 379 6.70 26.96 -6.38
C VAL A 379 6.30 26.10 -7.57
N PHE A 380 5.70 24.93 -7.29
CA PHE A 380 5.18 24.05 -8.34
C PHE A 380 3.78 24.52 -8.76
N CYS A 381 3.64 24.85 -10.05
CA CYS A 381 2.40 25.36 -10.62
C CYS A 381 1.97 24.50 -11.80
N TYR A 382 0.66 24.36 -11.98
CA TYR A 382 0.13 23.73 -13.18
C TYR A 382 0.25 24.66 -14.39
N THR A 383 0.60 24.04 -15.53
CA THR A 383 0.53 24.66 -16.84
C THR A 383 -0.23 23.76 -17.79
N LEU A 384 -0.92 24.34 -18.78
CA LEU A 384 -1.59 23.58 -19.81
C LEU A 384 -0.57 22.95 -20.76
N ALA A 385 -0.60 21.63 -20.89
CA ALA A 385 0.06 20.94 -22.01
C ALA A 385 -0.63 21.29 -23.34
N GLU A 386 -0.01 21.02 -24.46
CA GLU A 386 -0.62 21.25 -25.77
C GLU A 386 -1.95 20.51 -25.94
N LYS A 387 -2.01 19.27 -25.41
CA LYS A 387 -3.23 18.46 -25.37
C LYS A 387 -4.34 19.11 -24.53
N GLY A 388 -3.98 19.73 -23.40
CA GLY A 388 -4.92 20.44 -22.53
C GLY A 388 -5.47 21.70 -23.21
N ARG A 389 -4.65 22.43 -23.93
CA ARG A 389 -5.10 23.62 -24.71
C ARG A 389 -6.08 23.24 -25.79
N ARG A 390 -5.84 22.16 -26.52
CA ARG A 390 -6.77 21.65 -27.55
C ARG A 390 -8.11 21.26 -26.94
N LEU A 391 -8.08 20.48 -25.84
CA LEU A 391 -9.30 20.07 -25.13
C LEU A 391 -10.08 21.29 -24.63
N LEU A 392 -9.42 22.29 -24.05
CA LEU A 392 -10.06 23.52 -23.60
C LEU A 392 -10.73 24.28 -24.75
N GLN A 393 -10.12 24.34 -25.93
CA GLN A 393 -10.74 24.94 -27.11
C GLN A 393 -11.97 24.18 -27.60
N GLU A 394 -11.98 22.85 -27.47
CA GLU A 394 -13.14 22.01 -27.77
C GLU A 394 -14.29 22.23 -26.76
N LEU A 395 -13.97 22.34 -25.48
CA LEU A 395 -14.96 22.56 -24.40
C LEU A 395 -15.53 23.99 -24.37
N ARG A 396 -14.89 24.95 -25.06
CA ARG A 396 -15.38 26.33 -25.21
C ARG A 396 -16.32 26.52 -26.42
N LYS A 397 -16.41 25.54 -27.33
CA LYS A 397 -17.34 25.51 -28.44
C LYS A 397 -18.70 25.01 -28.04
#